data_c917374824ac89f370461b6dc3253f97
#
_entry.id   c917374824ac89f370461b6dc3253f97
#
_cell.length_a   1.000
_cell.length_b   1.000
_cell.length_c   1.000
_cell.angle_alpha   90.00
_cell.angle_beta   90.00
_cell.angle_gamma   90.00
#
_symmetry.space_group_name_H-M   'P 1'
#
loop_
_entity.id
_entity.type
_entity.pdbx_description
1 polymer ?
#
loop_
_entity_poly.entity_id
_entity_poly.type
_entity_poly.pdbx_seq_one_letter_code
_entity_poly.pdbx_strand_id
1 'polypeptide(L)'
;MKKLVKILVFVLVLFLMGCGEKKEELTGLHKEFDIIFNGIKEQATSEFNANKEEMEKVAKNSTGSEKEAEAMFNSFEIVLEALKISTYSVENINDMGDKAELKIKVKAVDFVGLSDEVLKNYKAKNNQSEEEVMIESMKELYNTVKNGKAPMKEEEMTVQMVKKNDKWVIDDNTRDELMFKMMGTPQGNPVNF
;
A
#
# COMPACT_ATOMS: atom_id res chain seq x y z
N MET A 1 -25.51 33.22 27.98
CA MET A 1 -25.69 32.42 26.75
C MET A 1 -24.92 32.97 25.55
N LYS A 2 -25.02 34.28 25.15
CA LYS A 2 -24.35 34.83 23.98
C LYS A 2 -22.79 34.75 23.98
N LYS A 3 -22.15 34.77 25.18
CA LYS A 3 -20.68 34.67 25.30
C LYS A 3 -20.17 33.22 25.12
N LEU A 4 -20.93 32.21 25.57
CA LEU A 4 -20.57 30.79 25.42
C LEU A 4 -20.65 30.34 23.97
N VAL A 5 -21.65 30.82 23.22
CA VAL A 5 -21.78 30.52 21.79
C VAL A 5 -20.62 31.12 20.97
N LYS A 6 -20.14 32.32 21.31
CA LYS A 6 -18.98 32.93 20.64
C LYS A 6 -17.68 32.18 20.89
N ILE A 7 -17.49 31.65 22.11
CA ILE A 7 -16.30 30.83 22.46
C ILE A 7 -16.38 29.48 21.72
N LEU A 8 -17.55 28.86 21.65
CA LEU A 8 -17.75 27.60 20.94
C LEU A 8 -17.50 27.74 19.43
N VAL A 9 -17.96 28.84 18.81
CA VAL A 9 -17.69 29.11 17.39
C VAL A 9 -16.22 29.40 17.15
N PHE A 10 -15.52 30.09 18.07
CA PHE A 10 -14.09 30.38 17.95
C PHE A 10 -13.24 29.11 18.08
N VAL A 11 -13.60 28.20 18.99
CA VAL A 11 -12.96 26.89 19.13
C VAL A 11 -13.20 26.02 17.89
N LEU A 12 -14.43 26.04 17.34
CA LEU A 12 -14.76 25.28 16.11
C LEU A 12 -13.97 25.79 14.89
N VAL A 13 -13.79 27.12 14.78
CA VAL A 13 -12.96 27.71 13.69
C VAL A 13 -11.49 27.38 13.85
N LEU A 14 -10.97 27.28 15.09
CA LEU A 14 -9.59 26.83 15.33
C LEU A 14 -9.40 25.33 15.00
N PHE A 15 -10.42 24.50 15.21
CA PHE A 15 -10.36 23.07 14.78
C PHE A 15 -10.43 22.92 13.25
N LEU A 16 -11.05 23.86 12.55
CA LEU A 16 -11.09 23.86 11.08
C LEU A 16 -9.81 24.46 10.46
N MET A 17 -8.98 25.16 11.25
CA MET A 17 -7.67 25.67 10.83
C MET A 17 -6.50 24.78 11.25
N GLY A 18 -6.76 23.71 12.01
CA GLY A 18 -5.77 22.74 12.48
C GLY A 18 -5.74 21.49 11.60
N CYS A 19 -4.65 21.30 10.91
CA CYS A 19 -4.30 20.15 10.05
C CYS A 19 -4.99 20.09 8.67
N GLY A 20 -4.96 21.17 7.93
CA GLY A 20 -4.71 21.05 6.51
C GLY A 20 -3.19 20.91 6.34
N GLU A 21 -2.66 19.71 6.13
CA GLU A 21 -1.40 19.59 5.41
C GLU A 21 -1.56 20.50 4.19
N LYS A 22 -0.76 21.55 4.13
CA LYS A 22 -0.63 22.33 2.89
C LYS A 22 -0.13 21.30 1.89
N LYS A 23 -1.02 20.79 1.02
CA LYS A 23 -0.59 20.10 -0.19
C LYS A 23 0.27 21.15 -0.90
N GLU A 24 1.58 21.00 -0.79
CA GLU A 24 2.49 21.75 -1.66
C GLU A 24 1.99 21.48 -3.08
N GLU A 25 1.81 22.56 -3.84
CA GLU A 25 1.35 22.42 -5.22
C GLU A 25 2.44 21.70 -6.00
N LEU A 26 2.17 20.41 -6.30
CA LEU A 26 3.10 19.56 -7.02
C LEU A 26 3.36 20.17 -8.40
N THR A 27 4.63 20.46 -8.72
CA THR A 27 5.03 21.07 -9.98
C THR A 27 6.04 20.22 -10.72
N GLY A 28 6.08 20.36 -12.04
CA GLY A 28 7.08 19.70 -12.89
C GLY A 28 7.10 18.18 -12.71
N LEU A 29 8.32 17.65 -12.55
CA LEU A 29 8.58 16.20 -12.43
C LEU A 29 7.90 15.52 -11.25
N HIS A 30 7.74 16.22 -10.13
CA HIS A 30 7.03 15.68 -8.98
C HIS A 30 5.57 15.38 -9.32
N LYS A 31 4.90 16.29 -10.05
CA LYS A 31 3.52 16.08 -10.52
C LYS A 31 3.42 14.91 -11.51
N GLU A 32 4.35 14.82 -12.44
CA GLU A 32 4.40 13.70 -13.39
C GLU A 32 4.59 12.37 -12.68
N PHE A 33 5.50 12.33 -11.68
CA PHE A 33 5.70 11.13 -10.88
C PHE A 33 4.46 10.78 -10.06
N ASP A 34 3.75 11.77 -9.48
CA ASP A 34 2.50 11.53 -8.74
C ASP A 34 1.43 10.88 -9.62
N ILE A 35 1.28 11.35 -10.86
CA ILE A 35 0.37 10.75 -11.84
C ILE A 35 0.75 9.30 -12.11
N ILE A 36 2.03 8.99 -12.29
CA ILE A 36 2.49 7.62 -12.55
C ILE A 36 2.29 6.75 -11.32
N PHE A 37 2.67 7.23 -10.13
CA PHE A 37 2.55 6.48 -8.87
C PHE A 37 1.09 6.10 -8.57
N ASN A 38 0.17 7.04 -8.73
CA ASN A 38 -1.25 6.77 -8.56
C ASN A 38 -1.83 5.92 -9.70
N GLY A 39 -1.34 6.11 -10.93
CA GLY A 39 -1.70 5.28 -12.08
C GLY A 39 -1.37 3.80 -11.89
N ILE A 40 -0.24 3.47 -11.25
CA ILE A 40 0.11 2.08 -10.88
C ILE A 40 -0.97 1.48 -9.96
N LYS A 41 -1.44 2.21 -8.96
CA LYS A 41 -2.49 1.73 -8.04
C LYS A 41 -3.83 1.52 -8.73
N GLU A 42 -4.21 2.45 -9.60
CA GLU A 42 -5.45 2.39 -10.36
C GLU A 42 -5.44 1.22 -11.33
N GLN A 43 -4.31 1.02 -12.05
CA GLN A 43 -4.14 -0.10 -12.96
C GLN A 43 -4.22 -1.43 -12.22
N ALA A 44 -3.48 -1.61 -11.13
CA ALA A 44 -3.50 -2.84 -10.32
C ALA A 44 -4.91 -3.14 -9.79
N THR A 45 -5.64 -2.09 -9.34
CA THR A 45 -7.02 -2.23 -8.87
C THR A 45 -7.96 -2.66 -10.00
N SER A 46 -7.82 -2.07 -11.18
CA SER A 46 -8.62 -2.40 -12.35
C SER A 46 -8.37 -3.83 -12.84
N GLU A 47 -7.10 -4.24 -12.93
CA GLU A 47 -6.70 -5.59 -13.34
C GLU A 47 -7.18 -6.65 -12.33
N PHE A 48 -7.04 -6.38 -11.03
CA PHE A 48 -7.56 -7.25 -10.00
C PHE A 48 -9.08 -7.44 -10.12
N ASN A 49 -9.84 -6.34 -10.25
CA ASN A 49 -11.29 -6.40 -10.38
C ASN A 49 -11.74 -7.13 -11.66
N ALA A 50 -11.01 -6.94 -12.77
CA ALA A 50 -11.29 -7.63 -14.03
C ALA A 50 -11.07 -9.15 -13.94
N ASN A 51 -10.12 -9.60 -13.12
CA ASN A 51 -9.75 -11.01 -12.97
C ASN A 51 -10.28 -11.66 -11.68
N LYS A 52 -11.06 -10.95 -10.89
CA LYS A 52 -11.52 -11.39 -9.57
C LYS A 52 -12.20 -12.76 -9.58
N GLU A 53 -13.15 -12.96 -10.51
CA GLU A 53 -13.88 -14.22 -10.63
C GLU A 53 -12.96 -15.42 -11.00
N GLU A 54 -11.95 -15.16 -11.83
CA GLU A 54 -10.96 -16.17 -12.19
C GLU A 54 -10.06 -16.52 -11.00
N MET A 55 -9.60 -15.53 -10.25
CA MET A 55 -8.82 -15.71 -9.04
C MET A 55 -9.59 -16.49 -7.97
N GLU A 56 -10.89 -16.20 -7.77
CA GLU A 56 -11.75 -16.98 -6.88
C GLU A 56 -11.90 -18.43 -7.33
N LYS A 57 -12.03 -18.70 -8.64
CA LYS A 57 -12.06 -20.05 -9.19
C LYS A 57 -10.74 -20.78 -8.97
N VAL A 58 -9.62 -20.09 -9.20
CA VAL A 58 -8.28 -20.65 -8.94
C VAL A 58 -8.14 -21.03 -7.47
N ALA A 59 -8.50 -20.15 -6.55
CA ALA A 59 -8.46 -20.43 -5.12
C ALA A 59 -9.29 -21.67 -4.75
N LYS A 60 -10.54 -21.75 -5.22
CA LYS A 60 -11.43 -22.91 -4.98
C LYS A 60 -10.91 -24.23 -5.55
N ASN A 61 -10.26 -24.17 -6.71
CA ASN A 61 -9.73 -25.38 -7.37
C ASN A 61 -8.39 -25.84 -6.78
N SER A 62 -7.67 -24.95 -6.11
CA SER A 62 -6.33 -25.22 -5.57
C SER A 62 -6.33 -25.62 -4.09
N THR A 63 -7.48 -25.55 -3.42
CA THR A 63 -7.61 -25.79 -1.99
C THR A 63 -8.58 -26.94 -1.71
N GLY A 64 -8.45 -27.53 -0.51
CA GLY A 64 -9.28 -28.67 -0.07
C GLY A 64 -10.59 -28.24 0.61
N SER A 65 -10.73 -26.98 0.98
CA SER A 65 -11.89 -26.47 1.70
C SER A 65 -12.25 -25.05 1.28
N GLU A 66 -13.49 -24.67 1.57
CA GLU A 66 -14.00 -23.31 1.30
C GLU A 66 -13.26 -22.24 2.14
N LYS A 67 -12.84 -22.59 3.36
CA LYS A 67 -12.07 -21.70 4.23
C LYS A 67 -10.66 -21.48 3.72
N GLU A 68 -9.99 -22.52 3.22
CA GLU A 68 -8.67 -22.37 2.58
C GLU A 68 -8.76 -21.53 1.30
N ALA A 69 -9.82 -21.73 0.51
CA ALA A 69 -10.06 -20.92 -0.69
C ALA A 69 -10.25 -19.44 -0.34
N GLU A 70 -11.01 -19.13 0.72
CA GLU A 70 -11.17 -17.76 1.23
C GLU A 70 -9.82 -17.19 1.71
N ALA A 71 -9.03 -17.95 2.46
CA ALA A 71 -7.72 -17.51 2.95
C ALA A 71 -6.75 -17.25 1.78
N MET A 72 -6.72 -18.13 0.78
CA MET A 72 -5.92 -17.94 -0.43
C MET A 72 -6.37 -16.70 -1.21
N PHE A 73 -7.66 -16.47 -1.35
CA PHE A 73 -8.18 -15.29 -2.02
C PHE A 73 -7.84 -14.02 -1.24
N ASN A 74 -7.98 -14.04 0.08
CA ASN A 74 -7.58 -12.92 0.95
C ASN A 74 -6.09 -12.55 0.77
N SER A 75 -5.21 -13.51 0.48
CA SER A 75 -3.79 -13.22 0.24
C SER A 75 -3.57 -12.31 -0.97
N PHE A 76 -4.35 -12.47 -2.03
CA PHE A 76 -4.32 -11.57 -3.18
C PHE A 76 -4.87 -10.18 -2.84
N GLU A 77 -5.99 -10.13 -2.09
CA GLU A 77 -6.57 -8.86 -1.67
C GLU A 77 -5.67 -8.08 -0.71
N ILE A 78 -4.92 -8.75 0.19
CA ILE A 78 -3.95 -8.10 1.10
C ILE A 78 -2.91 -7.30 0.32
N VAL A 79 -2.34 -7.89 -0.74
CA VAL A 79 -1.32 -7.23 -1.56
C VAL A 79 -1.90 -6.00 -2.26
N LEU A 80 -3.12 -6.10 -2.79
CA LEU A 80 -3.80 -4.98 -3.41
C LEU A 80 -4.11 -3.85 -2.42
N GLU A 81 -4.63 -4.19 -1.23
CA GLU A 81 -4.92 -3.20 -0.20
C GLU A 81 -3.63 -2.52 0.32
N ALA A 82 -2.55 -3.27 0.48
CA ALA A 82 -1.24 -2.71 0.84
C ALA A 82 -0.74 -1.72 -0.21
N LEU A 83 -0.87 -2.07 -1.50
CA LEU A 83 -0.52 -1.17 -2.61
C LEU A 83 -1.35 0.12 -2.57
N LYS A 84 -2.66 0.03 -2.34
CA LYS A 84 -3.56 1.20 -2.29
C LYS A 84 -3.19 2.19 -1.19
N ILE A 85 -2.80 1.71 0.00
CA ILE A 85 -2.47 2.56 1.14
C ILE A 85 -1.02 3.04 1.15
N SER A 86 -0.17 2.54 0.23
CA SER A 86 1.20 3.03 0.11
C SER A 86 1.23 4.51 -0.26
N THR A 87 2.22 5.21 0.23
CA THR A 87 2.45 6.63 -0.06
C THR A 87 3.93 6.87 -0.34
N TYR A 88 4.27 8.05 -0.80
CA TYR A 88 5.66 8.44 -0.99
C TYR A 88 5.89 9.89 -0.57
N SER A 89 7.16 10.23 -0.35
CA SER A 89 7.64 11.60 -0.28
C SER A 89 8.87 11.77 -1.16
N VAL A 90 9.01 12.91 -1.82
CA VAL A 90 10.17 13.24 -2.63
C VAL A 90 11.20 13.95 -1.76
N GLU A 91 12.42 13.44 -1.72
CA GLU A 91 13.54 14.06 -1.01
C GLU A 91 14.37 14.96 -1.93
N ASN A 92 14.58 14.52 -3.18
CA ASN A 92 15.37 15.25 -4.15
C ASN A 92 14.95 14.93 -5.58
N ILE A 93 15.08 15.90 -6.47
CA ILE A 93 14.86 15.74 -7.92
C ILE A 93 16.10 16.28 -8.63
N ASN A 94 16.71 15.43 -9.46
CA ASN A 94 17.79 15.78 -10.36
C ASN A 94 17.27 15.69 -11.80
N ASP A 95 16.91 16.84 -12.36
CA ASP A 95 16.42 16.96 -13.74
C ASP A 95 17.60 17.13 -14.71
N MET A 96 17.69 16.21 -15.66
CA MET A 96 18.72 16.16 -16.69
C MET A 96 18.15 16.34 -18.12
N GLY A 97 16.96 16.94 -18.23
CA GLY A 97 16.27 17.21 -19.48
C GLY A 97 15.38 16.06 -19.93
N ASP A 98 15.91 15.07 -20.68
CA ASP A 98 15.14 13.90 -21.13
C ASP A 98 15.23 12.71 -20.14
N LYS A 99 15.98 12.88 -19.06
CA LYS A 99 16.11 11.93 -17.95
C LYS A 99 15.96 12.68 -16.65
N ALA A 100 15.52 11.99 -15.62
CA ALA A 100 15.49 12.52 -14.27
C ALA A 100 15.68 11.42 -13.24
N GLU A 101 16.23 11.79 -12.09
CA GLU A 101 16.37 10.94 -10.92
C GLU A 101 15.55 11.55 -9.78
N LEU A 102 14.64 10.79 -9.21
CA LEU A 102 13.88 11.18 -8.03
C LEU A 102 14.32 10.31 -6.85
N LYS A 103 14.95 10.93 -5.85
CA LYS A 103 15.16 10.26 -4.57
C LYS A 103 13.86 10.37 -3.77
N ILE A 104 13.28 9.24 -3.45
CA ILE A 104 12.00 9.15 -2.74
C ILE A 104 12.10 8.25 -1.52
N LYS A 105 11.20 8.46 -0.56
CA LYS A 105 10.85 7.49 0.47
C LYS A 105 9.48 6.94 0.17
N VAL A 106 9.38 5.63 0.02
CA VAL A 106 8.12 4.91 -0.10
C VAL A 106 7.71 4.44 1.28
N LYS A 107 6.49 4.78 1.69
CA LYS A 107 5.87 4.30 2.92
C LYS A 107 4.84 3.24 2.56
N ALA A 108 5.08 2.02 3.01
CA ALA A 108 4.25 0.85 2.70
C ALA A 108 4.06 -0.04 3.93
N VAL A 109 3.19 -1.05 3.82
CA VAL A 109 2.94 -2.00 4.91
C VAL A 109 4.21 -2.75 5.29
N ASP A 110 4.50 -2.82 6.58
CA ASP A 110 5.56 -3.68 7.13
C ASP A 110 4.99 -5.09 7.36
N PHE A 111 5.00 -5.91 6.32
CA PHE A 111 4.50 -7.28 6.42
C PHE A 111 5.29 -8.17 7.37
N VAL A 112 6.59 -7.93 7.53
CA VAL A 112 7.42 -8.71 8.46
C VAL A 112 6.97 -8.43 9.89
N GLY A 113 6.88 -7.16 10.26
CA GLY A 113 6.40 -6.76 11.59
C GLY A 113 4.97 -7.21 11.85
N LEU A 114 4.08 -7.04 10.85
CA LEU A 114 2.68 -7.45 10.96
C LEU A 114 2.51 -8.96 11.11
N SER A 115 3.23 -9.76 10.33
CA SER A 115 3.17 -11.22 10.41
C SER A 115 3.67 -11.73 11.76
N ASP A 116 4.76 -11.16 12.26
CA ASP A 116 5.29 -11.49 13.58
C ASP A 116 4.29 -11.20 14.71
N GLU A 117 3.59 -10.07 14.62
CA GLU A 117 2.58 -9.68 15.61
C GLU A 117 1.38 -10.65 15.57
N VAL A 118 0.83 -10.92 14.39
CA VAL A 118 -0.29 -11.81 14.20
C VAL A 118 0.05 -13.23 14.67
N LEU A 119 1.19 -13.80 14.25
CA LEU A 119 1.60 -15.14 14.64
C LEU A 119 1.84 -15.29 16.15
N LYS A 120 2.34 -14.25 16.83
CA LYS A 120 2.47 -14.27 18.30
C LYS A 120 1.12 -14.41 18.99
N ASN A 121 0.10 -13.72 18.47
CA ASN A 121 -1.25 -13.78 19.03
C ASN A 121 -1.89 -15.16 18.87
N TYR A 122 -1.57 -15.92 17.80
CA TYR A 122 -2.13 -17.26 17.55
C TYR A 122 -1.36 -18.37 18.28
N LYS A 123 -0.03 -18.30 18.39
CA LYS A 123 0.76 -19.31 19.16
C LYS A 123 0.34 -19.44 20.62
N ALA A 124 -0.32 -18.43 21.17
CA ALA A 124 -0.84 -18.47 22.55
C ALA A 124 -2.16 -19.25 22.70
N LYS A 125 -2.83 -19.65 21.60
CA LYS A 125 -4.10 -20.39 21.60
C LYS A 125 -3.83 -21.87 21.43
N ASN A 126 -3.65 -22.60 22.52
CA ASN A 126 -3.07 -23.96 22.59
C ASN A 126 -3.90 -25.13 22.01
N ASN A 127 -5.00 -24.95 21.27
CA ASN A 127 -5.88 -26.06 20.85
C ASN A 127 -6.34 -25.99 19.37
N GLN A 128 -5.71 -25.18 18.53
CA GLN A 128 -6.06 -25.09 17.12
C GLN A 128 -5.09 -25.91 16.25
N SER A 129 -5.57 -26.46 15.15
CA SER A 129 -4.71 -27.07 14.14
C SER A 129 -3.86 -25.99 13.44
N GLU A 130 -2.72 -26.38 12.84
CA GLU A 130 -1.88 -25.46 12.07
C GLU A 130 -2.65 -24.81 10.91
N GLU A 131 -3.54 -25.56 10.28
CA GLU A 131 -4.42 -25.07 9.21
C GLU A 131 -5.39 -24.00 9.71
N GLU A 132 -6.07 -24.22 10.84
CA GLU A 132 -6.96 -23.23 11.43
C GLU A 132 -6.21 -21.94 11.83
N VAL A 133 -5.01 -22.08 12.39
CA VAL A 133 -4.13 -20.93 12.72
C VAL A 133 -3.77 -20.16 11.46
N MET A 134 -3.40 -20.83 10.37
CA MET A 134 -3.06 -20.20 9.11
C MET A 134 -4.26 -19.43 8.54
N ILE A 135 -5.42 -20.05 8.45
CA ILE A 135 -6.64 -19.43 7.90
C ILE A 135 -7.06 -18.21 8.71
N GLU A 136 -7.07 -18.30 10.05
CA GLU A 136 -7.44 -17.18 10.92
C GLU A 136 -6.41 -16.07 10.87
N SER A 137 -5.10 -16.39 10.81
CA SER A 137 -4.05 -15.40 10.70
C SER A 137 -4.13 -14.61 9.38
N MET A 138 -4.41 -15.28 8.26
CA MET A 138 -4.62 -14.59 6.98
C MET A 138 -5.82 -13.66 7.01
N LYS A 139 -6.90 -14.05 7.64
CA LYS A 139 -8.08 -13.19 7.83
C LYS A 139 -7.79 -11.98 8.71
N GLU A 140 -6.99 -12.15 9.76
CA GLU A 140 -6.57 -11.05 10.62
C GLU A 140 -5.62 -10.09 9.88
N LEU A 141 -4.65 -10.61 9.12
CA LEU A 141 -3.78 -9.81 8.26
C LEU A 141 -4.59 -8.97 7.28
N TYR A 142 -5.52 -9.60 6.55
CA TYR A 142 -6.40 -8.90 5.62
C TYR A 142 -7.19 -7.77 6.29
N ASN A 143 -7.85 -8.06 7.40
CA ASN A 143 -8.64 -7.05 8.11
C ASN A 143 -7.77 -5.91 8.65
N THR A 144 -6.56 -6.21 9.10
CA THR A 144 -5.63 -5.22 9.64
C THR A 144 -5.14 -4.27 8.55
N VAL A 145 -4.77 -4.80 7.38
CA VAL A 145 -4.35 -3.99 6.23
C VAL A 145 -5.53 -3.16 5.69
N LYS A 146 -6.66 -3.81 5.44
CA LYS A 146 -7.87 -3.15 4.90
C LYS A 146 -8.40 -2.00 5.77
N ASN A 147 -8.29 -2.14 7.08
CA ASN A 147 -8.72 -1.10 8.01
C ASN A 147 -7.64 -0.02 8.27
N GLY A 148 -6.52 -0.06 7.56
CA GLY A 148 -5.43 0.91 7.70
C GLY A 148 -4.72 0.86 9.07
N LYS A 149 -4.76 -0.28 9.74
CA LYS A 149 -4.14 -0.50 11.07
C LYS A 149 -2.80 -1.22 10.99
N ALA A 150 -2.39 -1.62 9.80
CA ALA A 150 -1.11 -2.29 9.60
C ALA A 150 0.06 -1.35 9.94
N PRO A 151 1.12 -1.86 10.58
CA PRO A 151 2.34 -1.10 10.76
C PRO A 151 2.91 -0.72 9.39
N MET A 152 3.46 0.48 9.29
CA MET A 152 4.04 0.99 8.07
C MET A 152 5.55 1.13 8.23
N LYS A 153 6.30 0.81 7.17
CA LYS A 153 7.73 1.08 7.08
C LYS A 153 8.03 2.06 5.96
N GLU A 154 9.13 2.76 6.08
CA GLU A 154 9.64 3.67 5.05
C GLU A 154 10.93 3.11 4.47
N GLU A 155 11.03 3.09 3.16
CA GLU A 155 12.23 2.66 2.43
C GLU A 155 12.63 3.69 1.38
N GLU A 156 13.91 4.05 1.37
CA GLU A 156 14.46 4.94 0.36
C GLU A 156 14.69 4.20 -0.96
N MET A 157 14.50 4.91 -2.07
CA MET A 157 14.94 4.47 -3.40
C MET A 157 15.16 5.66 -4.33
N THR A 158 15.88 5.40 -5.41
CA THR A 158 16.01 6.36 -6.52
C THR A 158 15.24 5.84 -7.72
N VAL A 159 14.23 6.60 -8.14
CA VAL A 159 13.47 6.31 -9.35
C VAL A 159 14.11 7.00 -10.53
N GLN A 160 14.40 6.23 -11.56
CA GLN A 160 14.84 6.74 -12.85
C GLN A 160 13.63 7.00 -13.72
N MET A 161 13.51 8.22 -14.23
CA MET A 161 12.48 8.61 -15.20
C MET A 161 13.13 9.01 -16.52
N VAL A 162 12.45 8.69 -17.62
CA VAL A 162 12.88 9.03 -18.97
C VAL A 162 11.71 9.58 -19.78
N LYS A 163 11.98 10.53 -20.69
CA LYS A 163 10.98 10.97 -21.67
C LYS A 163 10.87 10.01 -22.83
N LYS A 164 9.66 9.49 -23.06
CA LYS A 164 9.30 8.72 -24.25
C LYS A 164 8.11 9.40 -24.93
N ASN A 165 8.29 9.90 -26.15
CA ASN A 165 7.24 10.63 -26.90
C ASN A 165 6.67 11.82 -26.09
N ASP A 166 7.54 12.66 -25.57
CA ASP A 166 7.24 13.85 -24.73
C ASP A 166 6.49 13.55 -23.41
N LYS A 167 6.38 12.29 -23.02
CA LYS A 167 5.79 11.88 -21.74
C LYS A 167 6.85 11.28 -20.83
N TRP A 168 6.81 11.65 -19.57
CA TRP A 168 7.64 11.03 -18.56
C TRP A 168 7.12 9.62 -18.23
N VAL A 169 8.03 8.66 -18.19
CA VAL A 169 7.76 7.28 -17.76
C VAL A 169 8.86 6.84 -16.81
N ILE A 170 8.56 5.93 -15.91
CA ILE A 170 9.59 5.28 -15.08
C ILE A 170 10.36 4.31 -15.96
N ASP A 171 11.69 4.32 -15.79
CA ASP A 171 12.56 3.34 -16.43
C ASP A 171 12.24 1.92 -15.94
N ASP A 172 12.20 0.96 -16.87
CA ASP A 172 11.75 -0.40 -16.57
C ASP A 172 12.57 -1.07 -15.46
N ASN A 173 13.87 -0.72 -15.33
CA ASN A 173 14.74 -1.28 -14.28
C ASN A 173 14.34 -0.83 -12.86
N THR A 174 13.73 0.35 -12.70
CA THR A 174 13.29 0.88 -11.41
C THR A 174 11.80 0.68 -11.14
N ARG A 175 11.01 0.37 -12.16
CA ARG A 175 9.57 0.17 -12.05
C ARG A 175 9.21 -1.01 -11.16
N ASP A 176 9.86 -2.14 -11.39
CA ASP A 176 9.59 -3.35 -10.61
C ASP A 176 10.00 -3.16 -9.14
N GLU A 177 11.16 -2.53 -8.90
CA GLU A 177 11.58 -2.20 -7.54
C GLU A 177 10.57 -1.30 -6.84
N LEU A 178 10.06 -0.26 -7.52
CA LEU A 178 9.04 0.62 -6.98
C LEU A 178 7.77 -0.17 -6.61
N MET A 179 7.30 -1.03 -7.49
CA MET A 179 6.12 -1.86 -7.23
C MET A 179 6.32 -2.77 -6.00
N PHE A 180 7.47 -3.43 -5.87
CA PHE A 180 7.76 -4.26 -4.69
C PHE A 180 7.78 -3.43 -3.40
N LYS A 181 8.39 -2.24 -3.42
CA LYS A 181 8.37 -1.34 -2.26
C LYS A 181 6.98 -0.84 -1.92
N MET A 182 6.16 -0.49 -2.93
CA MET A 182 4.77 -0.08 -2.72
C MET A 182 3.91 -1.20 -2.11
N MET A 183 4.17 -2.45 -2.47
CA MET A 183 3.50 -3.62 -1.90
C MET A 183 4.05 -4.00 -0.51
N GLY A 184 5.11 -3.37 -0.03
CA GLY A 184 5.74 -3.70 1.26
C GLY A 184 6.47 -5.05 1.29
N THR A 185 6.73 -5.65 0.14
CA THR A 185 7.38 -6.94 0.03
C THR A 185 8.91 -6.80 -0.07
N PRO A 186 9.72 -7.67 0.59
CA PRO A 186 11.16 -7.68 0.41
C PRO A 186 11.51 -7.98 -1.05
N GLN A 187 12.53 -7.26 -1.60
CA GLN A 187 13.05 -7.58 -2.92
C GLN A 187 13.54 -9.04 -2.98
N GLY A 188 13.12 -9.76 -4.01
CA GLY A 188 13.67 -11.08 -4.36
C GLY A 188 13.02 -12.29 -3.71
N ASN A 189 12.05 -12.11 -2.82
CA ASN A 189 11.20 -13.22 -2.36
C ASN A 189 9.75 -12.92 -2.75
N PRO A 190 9.16 -13.68 -3.68
CA PRO A 190 7.71 -13.74 -3.74
C PRO A 190 7.25 -14.14 -2.34
N VAL A 191 6.28 -13.42 -1.79
CA VAL A 191 5.71 -13.74 -0.49
C VAL A 191 5.17 -15.16 -0.60
N ASN A 192 5.94 -16.12 -0.11
CA ASN A 192 5.46 -17.49 0.07
C ASN A 192 4.56 -17.45 1.31
N PHE A 193 3.25 -17.27 1.08
CA PHE A 193 2.21 -17.43 2.06
C PHE A 193 1.91 -18.92 2.26
#